data_428a5d37ea71216fec88118166aa0ebf
#
_entry.id   428a5d37ea71216fec88118166aa0ebf
#
_cell.length_a   1.000
_cell.length_b   1.000
_cell.length_c   1.000
_cell.angle_alpha   90.00
_cell.angle_beta   90.00
_cell.angle_gamma   90.00
#
_symmetry.space_group_name_H-M   'P 1'
#
loop_
_entity.id
_entity.type
_entity.pdbx_description
1 polymer ?
#
loop_
_entity_poly.entity_id
_entity_poly.type
_entity_poly.pdbx_seq_one_letter_code
_entity_poly.pdbx_strand_id
1 'polypeptide(L)'
;VLHVNDETLRYVMTRNRQAHDMHHVLCLMPVSHLGETVVKIFEAAHFGLPVSYLSSLAGPLRLSAAERAQLFGGAGGGLAGWAWREGRRVKPLIGVYWEERWEQNFDEMRAELGFEEPLPSRVDYEGRSKASGMMRGRWPSKVLEEQRRASAASSEQQHTPAAQ
;
A
#
# COMPACT_ATOMS: atom_id res chain seq x y z
N VAL A 1 3.14 2.64 24.18
CA VAL A 1 3.40 4.09 24.06
C VAL A 1 3.36 4.80 25.43
N LEU A 2 2.90 4.12 26.47
CA LEU A 2 2.75 4.67 27.84
C LEU A 2 4.06 5.16 28.50
N HIS A 3 5.21 4.73 28.00
CA HIS A 3 6.52 5.07 28.58
C HIS A 3 7.30 6.14 27.79
N VAL A 4 6.66 6.78 26.80
CA VAL A 4 7.27 7.88 26.04
C VAL A 4 6.88 9.19 26.72
N ASN A 5 7.86 9.88 27.29
CA ASN A 5 7.62 11.12 28.05
C ASN A 5 7.40 12.33 27.14
N ASP A 6 7.95 12.32 25.94
CA ASP A 6 7.71 13.37 24.94
C ASP A 6 6.32 13.23 24.35
N GLU A 7 5.49 14.27 24.48
CA GLU A 7 4.09 14.27 24.07
C GLU A 7 3.96 14.22 22.54
N THR A 8 4.80 14.94 21.82
CA THR A 8 4.80 14.97 20.35
C THR A 8 5.16 13.61 19.80
N LEU A 9 6.23 12.99 20.31
CA LEU A 9 6.64 11.66 19.92
C LEU A 9 5.60 10.60 20.24
N ARG A 10 4.95 10.72 21.41
CA ARG A 10 3.84 9.85 21.81
C ARG A 10 2.67 9.95 20.82
N TYR A 11 2.31 11.17 20.41
CA TYR A 11 1.27 11.39 19.40
C TYR A 11 1.64 10.73 18.07
N VAL A 12 2.82 10.99 17.54
CA VAL A 12 3.30 10.41 16.27
C VAL A 12 3.27 8.89 16.29
N MET A 13 3.78 8.28 17.36
CA MET A 13 3.79 6.81 17.51
C MET A 13 2.37 6.23 17.62
N THR A 14 1.49 6.91 18.32
CA THR A 14 0.09 6.50 18.48
C THR A 14 -0.64 6.61 17.14
N ARG A 15 -0.51 7.75 16.46
CA ARG A 15 -1.14 7.98 15.15
C ARG A 15 -0.63 7.01 14.09
N ASN A 16 0.68 6.77 14.03
CA ASN A 16 1.26 5.76 13.13
C ASN A 16 0.64 4.37 13.35
N ARG A 17 0.47 3.95 14.62
CA ARG A 17 -0.15 2.67 14.94
C ARG A 17 -1.62 2.61 14.52
N GLN A 18 -2.37 3.69 14.75
CA GLN A 18 -3.79 3.77 14.36
C GLN A 18 -3.98 3.77 12.85
N ALA A 19 -3.06 4.41 12.12
CA ALA A 19 -3.10 4.50 10.66
C ALA A 19 -2.47 3.31 9.94
N HIS A 20 -1.88 2.34 10.65
CA HIS A 20 -1.14 1.22 10.06
C HIS A 20 -1.97 0.41 9.05
N ASP A 21 -3.23 0.14 9.35
CA ASP A 21 -4.11 -0.60 8.45
C ASP A 21 -4.40 0.19 7.16
N MET A 22 -4.44 1.53 7.24
CA MET A 22 -4.54 2.40 6.06
C MET A 22 -3.27 2.31 5.21
N HIS A 23 -2.10 2.13 5.80
CA HIS A 23 -0.87 1.92 5.04
C HIS A 23 -0.91 0.60 4.26
N HIS A 24 -1.48 -0.47 4.80
CA HIS A 24 -1.75 -1.70 4.06
C HIS A 24 -2.63 -1.45 2.83
N VAL A 25 -3.72 -0.71 3.00
CA VAL A 25 -4.64 -0.37 1.93
C VAL A 25 -3.92 0.47 0.86
N LEU A 26 -3.22 1.53 1.24
CA LEU A 26 -2.50 2.41 0.31
C LEU A 26 -1.39 1.69 -0.45
N CYS A 27 -0.65 0.82 0.22
CA CYS A 27 0.41 0.01 -0.38
C CYS A 27 -0.13 -1.20 -1.16
N LEU A 28 -1.45 -1.43 -1.17
CA LEU A 28 -2.07 -2.61 -1.78
C LEU A 28 -1.47 -3.92 -1.24
N MET A 29 -1.12 -3.95 0.05
CA MET A 29 -0.48 -5.09 0.70
C MET A 29 -1.44 -5.85 1.61
N PRO A 30 -1.46 -7.20 1.56
CA PRO A 30 -2.28 -8.02 2.44
C PRO A 30 -1.77 -7.99 3.88
N VAL A 31 -2.63 -8.39 4.79
CA VAL A 31 -2.26 -8.74 6.17
C VAL A 31 -1.65 -10.15 6.16
N SER A 32 -0.43 -10.27 5.65
CA SER A 32 0.39 -11.50 5.59
C SER A 32 1.80 -11.16 6.03
N HIS A 33 2.63 -12.17 6.33
CA HIS A 33 4.03 -11.90 6.74
C HIS A 33 4.81 -11.08 5.70
N LEU A 34 4.59 -11.35 4.41
CA LEU A 34 5.19 -10.57 3.33
C LEU A 34 4.63 -9.15 3.31
N GLY A 35 3.30 -8.99 3.32
CA GLY A 35 2.67 -7.67 3.29
C GLY A 35 3.04 -6.82 4.49
N GLU A 36 3.04 -7.39 5.71
CA GLU A 36 3.53 -6.73 6.92
C GLU A 36 4.97 -6.24 6.76
N THR A 37 5.85 -7.10 6.21
CA THR A 37 7.25 -6.74 6.00
C THR A 37 7.39 -5.56 5.03
N VAL A 38 6.64 -5.59 3.93
CA VAL A 38 6.63 -4.51 2.92
C VAL A 38 6.14 -3.20 3.52
N VAL A 39 5.02 -3.24 4.27
CA VAL A 39 4.47 -2.05 4.93
C VAL A 39 5.44 -1.52 6.00
N LYS A 40 6.13 -2.39 6.75
CA LYS A 40 7.15 -1.94 7.71
C LYS A 40 8.37 -1.29 7.04
N ILE A 41 8.79 -1.75 5.86
CA ILE A 41 9.82 -1.09 5.06
C ILE A 41 9.33 0.29 4.58
N PHE A 42 8.09 0.38 4.10
CA PHE A 42 7.47 1.65 3.73
C PHE A 42 7.44 2.62 4.90
N GLU A 43 6.94 2.19 6.07
CA GLU A 43 6.87 3.02 7.29
C GLU A 43 8.25 3.44 7.79
N ALA A 44 9.25 2.56 7.72
CA ALA A 44 10.62 2.89 8.09
C ALA A 44 11.17 4.04 7.22
N ALA A 45 10.95 3.96 5.91
CA ALA A 45 11.36 5.00 4.97
C ALA A 45 10.58 6.31 5.13
N HIS A 46 9.28 6.22 5.49
CA HIS A 46 8.36 7.36 5.56
C HIS A 46 8.45 8.12 6.88
N PHE A 47 8.37 7.41 8.00
CA PHE A 47 8.31 8.01 9.34
C PHE A 47 9.64 8.02 10.07
N GLY A 48 10.60 7.18 9.68
CA GLY A 48 11.89 7.07 10.36
C GLY A 48 11.81 6.48 11.79
N LEU A 49 10.71 5.81 12.14
CA LEU A 49 10.52 5.28 13.50
C LEU A 49 11.39 4.03 13.75
N PRO A 50 12.13 3.96 14.88
CA PRO A 50 12.98 2.83 15.19
C PRO A 50 12.27 1.47 15.16
N VAL A 51 11.02 1.42 15.62
CA VAL A 51 10.20 0.19 15.61
C VAL A 51 9.95 -0.31 14.19
N SER A 52 9.73 0.58 13.23
CA SER A 52 9.53 0.21 11.82
C SER A 52 10.83 -0.33 11.20
N TYR A 53 11.97 0.28 11.51
CA TYR A 53 13.28 -0.25 11.09
C TYR A 53 13.55 -1.65 11.66
N LEU A 54 13.38 -1.86 12.95
CA LEU A 54 13.58 -3.17 13.58
C LEU A 54 12.64 -4.22 12.98
N SER A 55 11.38 -3.86 12.76
CA SER A 55 10.39 -4.76 12.15
C SER A 55 10.73 -5.08 10.69
N SER A 56 11.23 -4.11 9.93
CA SER A 56 11.63 -4.32 8.53
C SER A 56 12.85 -5.25 8.40
N LEU A 57 13.75 -5.22 9.36
CA LEU A 57 14.93 -6.13 9.42
C LEU A 57 14.55 -7.53 9.90
N ALA A 58 13.64 -7.65 10.87
CA ALA A 58 13.20 -8.93 11.41
C ALA A 58 12.18 -9.65 10.53
N GLY A 59 11.37 -8.90 9.79
CA GLY A 59 10.31 -9.43 8.91
C GLY A 59 10.79 -10.52 7.95
N PRO A 60 11.86 -10.29 7.18
CA PRO A 60 12.38 -11.25 6.21
C PRO A 60 12.75 -12.61 6.79
N LEU A 61 13.07 -12.70 8.09
CA LEU A 61 13.41 -13.95 8.77
C LEU A 61 12.23 -14.92 8.87
N ARG A 62 11.00 -14.39 8.81
CA ARG A 62 9.76 -15.17 8.89
C ARG A 62 9.23 -15.59 7.51
N LEU A 63 9.85 -15.12 6.44
CA LEU A 63 9.40 -15.37 5.08
C LEU A 63 9.96 -16.68 4.53
N SER A 64 9.17 -17.36 3.70
CA SER A 64 9.63 -18.47 2.87
C SER A 64 10.65 -17.98 1.82
N ALA A 65 11.37 -18.91 1.20
CA ALA A 65 12.31 -18.58 0.13
C ALA A 65 11.62 -17.86 -1.06
N ALA A 66 10.41 -18.30 -1.42
CA ALA A 66 9.61 -17.67 -2.48
C ALA A 66 9.20 -16.24 -2.13
N GLU A 67 8.77 -15.98 -0.89
CA GLU A 67 8.42 -14.65 -0.42
C GLU A 67 9.64 -13.72 -0.33
N ARG A 68 10.79 -14.25 0.10
CA ARG A 68 12.05 -13.47 0.07
C ARG A 68 12.46 -13.11 -1.36
N ALA A 69 12.25 -14.02 -2.31
CA ALA A 69 12.50 -13.73 -3.72
C ALA A 69 11.56 -12.63 -4.25
N GLN A 70 10.30 -12.59 -3.82
CA GLN A 70 9.38 -11.49 -4.15
C GLN A 70 9.79 -10.18 -3.46
N LEU A 71 10.21 -10.26 -2.20
CA LEU A 71 10.60 -9.09 -1.43
C LEU A 71 11.83 -8.38 -2.02
N PHE A 72 12.85 -9.13 -2.42
CA PHE A 72 14.16 -8.58 -2.85
C PHE A 72 14.47 -8.80 -4.34
N GLY A 73 13.74 -9.67 -5.01
CA GLY A 73 14.00 -10.06 -6.40
C GLY A 73 13.52 -9.02 -7.41
N GLY A 74 14.12 -9.11 -8.61
CA GLY A 74 13.76 -8.24 -9.74
C GLY A 74 14.52 -6.92 -9.80
N ALA A 75 14.35 -6.23 -10.93
CA ALA A 75 14.95 -4.92 -11.14
C ALA A 75 14.44 -3.90 -10.13
N GLY A 76 15.34 -3.15 -9.51
CA GLY A 76 14.99 -2.10 -8.54
C GLY A 76 14.76 -2.60 -7.10
N GLY A 77 15.15 -3.85 -6.77
CA GLY A 77 15.11 -4.38 -5.39
C GLY A 77 13.74 -4.91 -4.96
N GLY A 78 12.93 -5.35 -5.91
CA GLY A 78 11.64 -6.00 -5.63
C GLY A 78 10.66 -5.11 -4.85
N LEU A 79 9.82 -5.75 -4.05
CA LEU A 79 8.85 -5.06 -3.19
C LEU A 79 9.53 -4.20 -2.12
N ALA A 80 10.69 -4.61 -1.60
CA ALA A 80 11.44 -3.83 -0.62
C ALA A 80 11.95 -2.52 -1.21
N GLY A 81 12.55 -2.57 -2.40
CA GLY A 81 13.02 -1.37 -3.11
C GLY A 81 11.87 -0.44 -3.48
N TRP A 82 10.75 -0.99 -3.92
CA TRP A 82 9.53 -0.22 -4.18
C TRP A 82 9.03 0.47 -2.91
N ALA A 83 8.83 -0.28 -1.82
CA ALA A 83 8.31 0.25 -0.56
C ALA A 83 9.21 1.37 0.01
N TRP A 84 10.52 1.21 -0.11
CA TRP A 84 11.48 2.23 0.31
C TRP A 84 11.35 3.52 -0.51
N ARG A 85 11.27 3.41 -1.83
CA ARG A 85 11.12 4.58 -2.72
C ARG A 85 9.79 5.29 -2.49
N GLU A 86 8.68 4.53 -2.44
CA GLU A 86 7.36 5.10 -2.18
C GLU A 86 7.29 5.80 -0.83
N GLY A 87 7.81 5.15 0.24
CA GLY A 87 7.82 5.74 1.56
C GLY A 87 8.56 7.08 1.63
N ARG A 88 9.59 7.26 0.80
CA ARG A 88 10.32 8.53 0.75
C ARG A 88 9.69 9.59 -0.16
N ARG A 89 8.83 9.19 -1.07
CA ARG A 89 8.28 10.05 -2.11
C ARG A 89 6.88 10.57 -1.78
N VAL A 90 6.03 9.73 -1.18
CA VAL A 90 4.65 10.11 -0.88
C VAL A 90 4.57 11.25 0.12
N LYS A 91 3.49 12.02 0.04
CA LYS A 91 3.23 13.13 0.97
C LYS A 91 3.15 12.63 2.42
N PRO A 92 3.45 13.48 3.42
CA PRO A 92 3.38 13.09 4.83
C PRO A 92 2.01 12.54 5.21
N LEU A 93 1.97 11.27 5.63
CA LEU A 93 0.72 10.58 5.96
C LEU A 93 0.26 10.79 7.41
N ILE A 94 1.15 11.29 8.27
CA ILE A 94 0.85 11.45 9.70
C ILE A 94 -0.28 12.45 9.96
N GLY A 95 -0.41 13.46 9.11
CA GLY A 95 -1.43 14.50 9.20
C GLY A 95 -2.70 14.22 8.42
N VAL A 96 -2.84 13.04 7.82
CA VAL A 96 -4.04 12.69 7.05
C VAL A 96 -5.17 12.32 8.01
N TYR A 97 -6.29 13.00 7.90
CA TYR A 97 -7.53 12.69 8.63
C TYR A 97 -8.29 11.62 7.85
N TRP A 98 -8.01 10.34 8.13
CA TRP A 98 -8.63 9.19 7.46
C TRP A 98 -10.15 9.18 7.65
N GLU A 99 -10.60 9.67 8.79
CA GLU A 99 -12.00 9.77 9.20
C GLU A 99 -12.84 10.62 8.25
N GLU A 100 -12.21 11.56 7.52
CA GLU A 100 -12.84 12.47 6.58
C GLU A 100 -12.76 11.98 5.13
N ARG A 101 -12.11 10.82 4.90
CA ARG A 101 -11.78 10.32 3.55
C ARG A 101 -12.47 9.01 3.17
N TRP A 102 -13.42 8.54 3.97
CA TRP A 102 -14.08 7.26 3.72
C TRP A 102 -14.87 7.20 2.41
N GLU A 103 -15.38 8.33 1.94
CA GLU A 103 -16.16 8.44 0.70
C GLU A 103 -15.30 8.83 -0.52
N GLN A 104 -14.03 9.14 -0.31
CA GLN A 104 -13.12 9.53 -1.39
C GLN A 104 -12.79 8.31 -2.27
N ASN A 105 -12.75 8.54 -3.59
CA ASN A 105 -12.29 7.51 -4.52
C ASN A 105 -10.84 7.12 -4.18
N PHE A 106 -10.60 5.82 -4.09
CA PHE A 106 -9.32 5.27 -3.63
C PHE A 106 -8.15 5.63 -4.56
N ASP A 107 -8.37 5.58 -5.88
CA ASP A 107 -7.32 5.90 -6.85
C ASP A 107 -6.98 7.38 -6.85
N GLU A 108 -7.99 8.24 -6.73
CA GLU A 108 -7.81 9.69 -6.58
C GLU A 108 -7.04 10.00 -5.30
N MET A 109 -7.37 9.34 -4.19
CA MET A 109 -6.66 9.49 -2.92
C MET A 109 -5.19 9.07 -3.04
N ARG A 110 -4.90 7.92 -3.67
CA ARG A 110 -3.52 7.47 -3.89
C ARG A 110 -2.74 8.45 -4.77
N ALA A 111 -3.35 8.92 -5.86
CA ALA A 111 -2.74 9.90 -6.75
C ALA A 111 -2.48 11.24 -6.02
N GLU A 112 -3.45 11.72 -5.25
CA GLU A 112 -3.31 12.93 -4.41
C GLU A 112 -2.16 12.81 -3.41
N LEU A 113 -2.03 11.65 -2.76
CA LEU A 113 -0.97 11.37 -1.80
C LEU A 113 0.39 11.10 -2.48
N GLY A 114 0.40 10.94 -3.78
CA GLY A 114 1.61 10.78 -4.58
C GLY A 114 2.08 9.34 -4.75
N PHE A 115 1.22 8.33 -4.55
CA PHE A 115 1.57 6.95 -4.86
C PHE A 115 1.67 6.74 -6.37
N GLU A 116 2.75 6.11 -6.83
CA GLU A 116 2.89 5.66 -8.21
C GLU A 116 2.29 4.27 -8.42
N GLU A 117 1.71 4.06 -9.59
CA GLU A 117 1.36 2.73 -10.10
C GLU A 117 2.39 2.29 -11.15
N PRO A 118 2.53 0.98 -11.33
CA PRO A 118 2.00 -0.16 -10.57
C PRO A 118 3.01 -0.73 -9.57
N LEU A 119 2.53 -1.57 -8.64
CA LEU A 119 3.38 -2.46 -7.84
C LEU A 119 4.31 -3.27 -8.74
N PRO A 120 5.61 -3.43 -8.39
CA PRO A 120 6.61 -4.13 -9.23
C PRO A 120 6.34 -5.61 -9.41
N SER A 121 5.49 -6.22 -8.60
CA SER A 121 4.99 -7.58 -8.80
C SER A 121 3.61 -7.75 -8.17
N ARG A 122 2.71 -8.48 -8.84
CA ARG A 122 1.51 -9.00 -8.18
C ARG A 122 1.97 -9.88 -7.03
N VAL A 123 1.59 -9.51 -5.82
CA VAL A 123 1.63 -10.46 -4.73
C VAL A 123 0.52 -11.46 -5.02
N ASP A 124 0.88 -12.71 -5.35
CA ASP A 124 -0.09 -13.74 -5.66
C ASP A 124 -0.90 -14.11 -4.42
N TYR A 125 -2.06 -13.50 -4.30
CA TYR A 125 -3.03 -13.77 -3.23
C TYR A 125 -3.72 -15.12 -3.37
N GLU A 126 -3.70 -15.72 -4.56
CA GLU A 126 -4.46 -16.95 -4.86
C GLU A 126 -3.99 -18.17 -4.06
N GLY A 127 -2.70 -18.24 -3.69
CA GLY A 127 -2.16 -19.39 -2.94
C GLY A 127 -2.62 -19.50 -1.48
N ARG A 128 -2.97 -18.41 -0.82
CA ARG A 128 -3.31 -18.40 0.64
C ARG A 128 -4.77 -18.20 0.96
N SER A 129 -5.57 -17.70 0.05
CA SER A 129 -7.02 -17.53 0.24
C SER A 129 -7.73 -18.86 0.52
N LYS A 130 -7.16 -19.99 0.06
CA LYS A 130 -7.69 -21.32 0.33
C LYS A 130 -7.45 -21.81 1.77
N ALA A 131 -6.41 -21.29 2.44
CA ALA A 131 -6.04 -21.76 3.79
C ALA A 131 -6.71 -20.96 4.91
N SER A 132 -7.11 -19.71 4.68
CA SER A 132 -7.64 -18.85 5.75
C SER A 132 -9.14 -18.58 5.69
N GLY A 133 -9.86 -19.06 4.67
CA GLY A 133 -11.31 -18.86 4.55
C GLY A 133 -11.78 -17.41 4.49
N MET A 134 -10.87 -16.46 4.53
CA MET A 134 -11.15 -15.05 4.68
C MET A 134 -10.78 -14.28 3.41
N MET A 135 -11.77 -13.63 2.84
CA MET A 135 -11.78 -12.73 1.69
C MET A 135 -11.69 -13.41 0.30
N ARG A 136 -12.80 -13.95 -0.16
CA ARG A 136 -13.12 -13.98 -1.59
C ARG A 136 -13.60 -12.60 -2.04
N GLY A 137 -12.76 -11.58 -1.87
CA GLY A 137 -13.00 -10.26 -2.45
C GLY A 137 -12.28 -10.18 -3.78
N ARG A 138 -12.99 -9.82 -4.85
CA ARG A 138 -12.40 -9.45 -6.12
C ARG A 138 -11.59 -8.17 -5.85
N TRP A 139 -10.27 -8.30 -5.85
CA TRP A 139 -9.37 -7.20 -5.53
C TRP A 139 -9.50 -6.05 -6.54
N PRO A 140 -9.27 -4.77 -6.13
CA PRO A 140 -9.57 -3.57 -6.94
C PRO A 140 -8.99 -3.53 -8.35
N SER A 141 -7.89 -4.23 -8.63
CA SER A 141 -7.23 -4.18 -9.93
C SER A 141 -8.10 -4.64 -11.12
N LYS A 142 -9.01 -5.61 -10.91
CA LYS A 142 -9.98 -6.00 -11.97
C LYS A 142 -11.13 -5.01 -12.08
N VAL A 143 -11.56 -4.45 -10.97
CA VAL A 143 -12.58 -3.40 -10.95
C VAL A 143 -12.05 -2.13 -11.61
N LEU A 144 -10.79 -1.79 -11.34
CA LEU A 144 -10.07 -0.67 -11.96
C LEU A 144 -9.91 -0.84 -13.47
N GLU A 145 -9.51 -2.02 -13.93
CA GLU A 145 -9.42 -2.29 -15.37
C GLU A 145 -10.80 -2.21 -16.06
N GLU A 146 -11.85 -2.69 -15.40
CA GLU A 146 -13.22 -2.56 -15.88
C GLU A 146 -13.69 -1.10 -15.88
N GLN A 147 -13.38 -0.32 -14.85
CA GLN A 147 -13.71 1.11 -14.79
C GLN A 147 -12.92 1.94 -15.80
N ARG A 148 -11.62 1.67 -15.99
CA ARG A 148 -10.82 2.33 -17.04
C ARG A 148 -11.34 2.01 -18.44
N ARG A 149 -11.75 0.77 -18.70
CA ARG A 149 -12.38 0.39 -19.98
C ARG A 149 -13.73 1.07 -20.17
N ALA A 150 -14.53 1.17 -19.11
CA ALA A 150 -15.82 1.86 -19.15
C ALA A 150 -15.67 3.37 -19.38
N SER A 151 -14.72 4.02 -18.70
CA SER A 151 -14.46 5.45 -18.88
C SER A 151 -13.83 5.77 -20.24
N ALA A 152 -12.95 4.91 -20.76
CA ALA A 152 -12.42 5.04 -22.12
C ALA A 152 -13.52 4.90 -23.18
N ALA A 153 -14.42 3.92 -23.03
CA ALA A 153 -15.54 3.73 -23.94
C ALA A 153 -16.52 4.91 -23.91
N SER A 154 -16.72 5.53 -22.74
CA SER A 154 -17.59 6.72 -22.60
C SER A 154 -16.98 7.97 -23.24
N SER A 155 -15.67 8.14 -23.21
CA SER A 155 -14.97 9.26 -23.85
C SER A 155 -14.94 9.13 -25.39
N GLU A 156 -14.87 7.92 -25.93
CA GLU A 156 -14.96 7.67 -27.38
C GLU A 156 -16.36 7.97 -27.93
N GLN A 157 -17.41 7.69 -27.18
CA GLN A 157 -18.80 8.00 -27.60
C GLN A 157 -19.12 9.50 -27.61
N GLN A 158 -18.41 10.31 -26.82
CA GLN A 158 -18.59 11.77 -26.79
C GLN A 158 -17.83 12.50 -27.90
N HIS A 159 -16.95 11.82 -28.64
CA HIS A 159 -16.10 12.43 -29.67
C HIS A 159 -16.49 12.04 -31.12
N THR A 160 -17.68 11.47 -31.33
CA THR A 160 -18.17 11.22 -32.68
C THR A 160 -18.84 12.51 -33.21
N PRO A 161 -18.21 13.26 -34.15
CA PRO A 161 -18.82 14.44 -34.73
C PRO A 161 -20.04 13.99 -35.55
N ALA A 162 -21.18 14.65 -35.30
CA ALA A 162 -22.36 14.49 -36.13
C ALA A 162 -22.00 14.80 -37.58
N ALA A 163 -22.06 13.78 -38.46
CA ALA A 163 -21.93 13.96 -39.89
C ALA A 163 -23.15 14.75 -40.37
N GLN A 164 -22.89 15.95 -40.88
CA GLN A 164 -23.81 16.71 -41.71
C GLN A 164 -23.68 16.25 -43.16
#